data_b08bd9f98b937a6b899576fb259bcebe
#
_entry.id   b08bd9f98b937a6b899576fb259bcebe
#
_cell.length_a   1.000
_cell.length_b   1.000
_cell.length_c   1.000
_cell.angle_alpha   90.00
_cell.angle_beta   90.00
_cell.angle_gamma   90.00
#
_symmetry.space_group_name_H-M   'P 1'
#
loop_
_entity.id
_entity.type
_entity.pdbx_description
1 polymer ?
#
loop_
_entity_poly.entity_id
_entity_poly.type
_entity_poly.pdbx_seq_one_letter_code
_entity_poly.pdbx_strand_id
1 'polypeptide(L)'
;MESYLLDTSALTPLVDPGHTRHVIARTVVAALGTSPIYVSVIALAEMMYGIRLYEMATGTSLPNATAMVASAQQYPRMEITRHTAPEYAELKSILAIHYLPNVTRQFRKRWIEDWIDRFTGKALHVDDNDLWICVQARESNLTVIAGDRMNVIRRADPSVKLLII
;
A
#
# COMPACT_ATOMS: atom_id res chain seq x y z
N MET A 1 6.54 -4.81 20.95
CA MET A 1 6.11 -3.46 20.47
C MET A 1 5.62 -3.64 19.05
N GLU A 2 4.46 -3.12 18.73
CA GLU A 2 3.92 -3.17 17.38
C GLU A 2 4.67 -2.18 16.48
N SER A 3 4.90 -2.57 15.21
CA SER A 3 5.60 -1.75 14.24
C SER A 3 4.74 -1.61 12.99
N TYR A 4 4.89 -0.53 12.27
CA TYR A 4 3.97 -0.12 11.21
C TYR A 4 4.67 0.14 9.90
N LEU A 5 3.96 -0.10 8.78
CA LEU A 5 4.40 0.19 7.42
C LEU A 5 3.38 1.14 6.75
N LEU A 6 3.84 2.29 6.30
CA LEU A 6 3.00 3.24 5.57
C LEU A 6 2.80 2.80 4.12
N ASP A 7 1.55 2.66 3.72
CA ASP A 7 1.11 2.60 2.33
C ASP A 7 1.00 4.00 1.71
N THR A 8 0.94 4.10 0.40
CA THR A 8 0.84 5.36 -0.35
C THR A 8 -0.37 6.18 0.06
N SER A 9 -1.52 5.51 0.30
CA SER A 9 -2.77 6.18 0.72
C SER A 9 -2.71 6.77 2.12
N ALA A 10 -1.74 6.36 2.95
CA ALA A 10 -1.44 6.92 4.25
C ALA A 10 -0.24 7.88 4.20
N LEU A 11 0.79 7.54 3.43
CA LEU A 11 2.01 8.33 3.31
C LEU A 11 1.72 9.72 2.73
N THR A 12 1.05 9.79 1.58
CA THR A 12 0.77 11.06 0.90
C THR A 12 0.01 12.05 1.81
N PRO A 13 -1.12 11.67 2.44
CA PRO A 13 -1.78 12.57 3.39
C PRO A 13 -0.90 12.97 4.57
N LEU A 14 -0.04 12.09 5.04
CA LEU A 14 0.82 12.35 6.19
C LEU A 14 1.86 13.45 5.90
N VAL A 15 2.42 13.46 4.69
CA VAL A 15 3.53 14.36 4.32
C VAL A 15 3.10 15.59 3.52
N ASP A 16 1.89 15.62 2.98
CA ASP A 16 1.33 16.76 2.25
C ASP A 16 0.38 17.59 3.13
N PRO A 17 0.79 18.77 3.62
CA PRO A 17 -0.08 19.64 4.40
C PRO A 17 -1.33 20.13 3.66
N GLY A 18 -1.30 20.14 2.32
CA GLY A 18 -2.44 20.50 1.47
C GLY A 18 -3.48 19.40 1.29
N HIS A 19 -3.17 18.18 1.69
CA HIS A 19 -4.07 17.05 1.50
C HIS A 19 -5.27 17.10 2.47
N THR A 20 -6.47 16.84 1.95
CA THR A 20 -7.72 16.91 2.75
C THR A 20 -7.73 15.99 3.98
N ARG A 21 -6.98 14.89 3.95
CA ARG A 21 -6.85 13.91 5.04
C ARG A 21 -5.59 14.12 5.90
N HIS A 22 -4.85 15.20 5.70
CA HIS A 22 -3.59 15.46 6.42
C HIS A 22 -3.74 15.39 7.95
N VAL A 23 -4.74 16.09 8.48
CA VAL A 23 -4.98 16.14 9.94
C VAL A 23 -5.30 14.73 10.48
N ILE A 24 -6.11 13.95 9.76
CA ILE A 24 -6.46 12.58 10.15
C ILE A 24 -5.21 11.70 10.19
N ALA A 25 -4.42 11.70 9.11
CA ALA A 25 -3.20 10.90 9.01
C ALA A 25 -2.21 11.24 10.14
N ARG A 26 -1.99 12.54 10.38
CA ARG A 26 -1.13 13.02 11.47
C ARG A 26 -1.63 12.59 12.85
N THR A 27 -2.94 12.67 13.08
CA THR A 27 -3.54 12.26 14.37
C THR A 27 -3.36 10.78 14.62
N VAL A 28 -3.61 9.95 13.61
CA VAL A 28 -3.41 8.49 13.72
C VAL A 28 -1.96 8.17 14.01
N VAL A 29 -1.02 8.72 13.23
CA VAL A 29 0.41 8.47 13.42
C VAL A 29 0.89 8.96 14.78
N ALA A 30 0.44 10.12 15.24
CA ALA A 30 0.79 10.64 16.58
C ALA A 30 0.28 9.73 17.72
N ALA A 31 -0.88 9.09 17.54
CA ALA A 31 -1.44 8.16 18.53
C ALA A 31 -0.63 6.85 18.67
N LEU A 32 0.23 6.52 17.71
CA LEU A 32 1.12 5.35 17.77
C LEU A 32 2.31 5.57 18.71
N GLY A 33 2.54 6.79 19.19
CA GLY A 33 3.56 7.14 20.15
C GLY A 33 4.98 6.88 19.62
N THR A 34 5.73 6.03 20.34
CA THR A 34 7.12 5.67 19.99
C THR A 34 7.24 4.39 19.17
N SER A 35 6.13 3.87 18.65
CA SER A 35 6.15 2.67 17.82
C SER A 35 6.95 2.91 16.53
N PRO A 36 7.80 1.98 16.10
CA PRO A 36 8.54 2.11 14.85
C PRO A 36 7.59 2.19 13.65
N ILE A 37 7.80 3.19 12.81
CA ILE A 37 7.04 3.40 11.57
C ILE A 37 8.02 3.40 10.41
N TYR A 38 7.73 2.59 9.42
CA TYR A 38 8.51 2.43 8.20
C TYR A 38 7.71 2.93 7.00
N VAL A 39 8.41 3.28 5.93
CA VAL A 39 7.80 3.56 4.62
C VAL A 39 8.19 2.45 3.64
N SER A 40 7.20 1.95 2.89
CA SER A 40 7.47 1.04 1.79
C SER A 40 8.22 1.76 0.67
N VAL A 41 9.27 1.14 0.12
CA VAL A 41 9.94 1.65 -1.09
C VAL A 41 8.96 1.78 -2.25
N ILE A 42 7.93 0.92 -2.31
CA ILE A 42 6.87 0.99 -3.31
C ILE A 42 6.01 2.24 -3.10
N ALA A 43 5.53 2.49 -1.87
CA ALA A 43 4.73 3.67 -1.55
C ALA A 43 5.51 4.98 -1.83
N LEU A 44 6.80 4.98 -1.52
CA LEU A 44 7.66 6.12 -1.85
C LEU A 44 7.78 6.33 -3.37
N ALA A 45 7.95 5.26 -4.14
CA ALA A 45 8.04 5.32 -5.59
C ALA A 45 6.72 5.82 -6.21
N GLU A 46 5.57 5.37 -5.73
CA GLU A 46 4.25 5.84 -6.19
C GLU A 46 4.03 7.32 -5.90
N MET A 47 4.39 7.77 -4.70
CA MET A 47 4.31 9.19 -4.34
C MET A 47 5.19 10.04 -5.26
N MET A 48 6.44 9.63 -5.49
CA MET A 48 7.37 10.33 -6.39
C MET A 48 6.88 10.30 -7.84
N TYR A 49 6.31 9.19 -8.29
CA TYR A 49 5.68 9.09 -9.60
C TYR A 49 4.53 10.08 -9.74
N GLY A 50 3.64 10.17 -8.76
CA GLY A 50 2.52 11.14 -8.78
C GLY A 50 2.99 12.58 -8.86
N ILE A 51 4.04 12.96 -8.10
CA ILE A 51 4.68 14.28 -8.17
C ILE A 51 5.21 14.53 -9.59
N ARG A 52 5.99 13.59 -10.10
CA ARG A 52 6.62 13.73 -11.42
C ARG A 52 5.60 13.82 -12.55
N LEU A 53 4.56 13.00 -12.48
CA LEU A 53 3.47 13.02 -13.47
C LEU A 53 2.76 14.38 -13.48
N TYR A 54 2.46 14.94 -12.32
CA TYR A 54 1.88 16.27 -12.20
C TYR A 54 2.76 17.34 -12.87
N GLU A 55 4.05 17.36 -12.55
CA GLU A 55 5.02 18.30 -13.12
C GLU A 55 5.10 18.20 -14.65
N MET A 56 5.15 16.97 -15.17
CA MET A 56 5.19 16.74 -16.62
C MET A 56 3.90 17.14 -17.33
N ALA A 57 2.75 16.90 -16.70
CA ALA A 57 1.44 17.18 -17.29
C ALA A 57 1.10 18.67 -17.25
N THR A 58 1.54 19.41 -16.22
CA THR A 58 1.19 20.82 -16.03
C THR A 58 2.31 21.79 -16.40
N GLY A 59 3.55 21.32 -16.55
CA GLY A 59 4.72 22.16 -16.74
C GLY A 59 5.12 22.98 -15.50
N THR A 60 4.50 22.70 -14.34
CA THR A 60 4.75 23.43 -13.08
C THR A 60 5.08 22.45 -11.95
N SER A 61 5.92 22.89 -11.01
CA SER A 61 6.20 22.06 -9.82
C SER A 61 4.97 21.92 -8.95
N LEU A 62 4.73 20.70 -8.46
CA LEU A 62 3.70 20.45 -7.45
C LEU A 62 4.05 21.23 -6.17
N PRO A 63 3.11 22.02 -5.61
CA PRO A 63 3.33 22.68 -4.33
C PRO A 63 3.78 21.69 -3.25
N ASN A 64 4.75 22.07 -2.45
CA ASN A 64 5.32 21.26 -1.36
C ASN A 64 6.05 19.96 -1.78
N ALA A 65 6.21 19.64 -3.08
CA ALA A 65 6.81 18.38 -3.53
C ALA A 65 8.14 18.07 -2.84
N THR A 66 9.06 19.05 -2.79
CA THR A 66 10.37 18.88 -2.13
C THR A 66 10.21 18.57 -0.64
N ALA A 67 9.31 19.27 0.06
CA ALA A 67 9.06 19.06 1.48
C ALA A 67 8.39 17.69 1.73
N MET A 68 7.48 17.26 0.86
CA MET A 68 6.83 15.96 0.93
C MET A 68 7.86 14.82 0.83
N VAL A 69 8.74 14.89 -0.18
CA VAL A 69 9.80 13.87 -0.38
C VAL A 69 10.76 13.88 0.81
N ALA A 70 11.22 15.04 1.26
CA ALA A 70 12.11 15.14 2.41
C ALA A 70 11.47 14.59 3.69
N SER A 71 10.18 14.85 3.92
CA SER A 71 9.44 14.32 5.06
C SER A 71 9.27 12.79 4.99
N ALA A 72 8.94 12.27 3.81
CA ALA A 72 8.83 10.82 3.61
C ALA A 72 10.16 10.09 3.82
N GLN A 73 11.27 10.71 3.42
CA GLN A 73 12.63 10.16 3.58
C GLN A 73 13.13 10.12 5.03
N GLN A 74 12.45 10.79 5.97
CA GLN A 74 12.79 10.69 7.40
C GLN A 74 12.39 9.35 8.01
N TYR A 75 11.45 8.63 7.38
CA TYR A 75 11.07 7.30 7.83
C TYR A 75 12.07 6.24 7.34
N PRO A 76 12.43 5.26 8.18
CA PRO A 76 13.20 4.09 7.73
C PRO A 76 12.46 3.38 6.59
N ARG A 77 13.21 2.94 5.57
CA ARG A 77 12.64 2.30 4.38
C ARG A 77 12.58 0.79 4.54
N MET A 78 11.48 0.21 4.06
CA MET A 78 11.36 -1.23 3.85
C MET A 78 11.63 -1.52 2.37
N GLU A 79 12.72 -2.25 2.14
CA GLU A 79 13.14 -2.65 0.80
C GLU A 79 12.49 -3.98 0.38
N ILE A 80 12.48 -4.26 -0.92
CA ILE A 80 12.15 -5.59 -1.44
C ILE A 80 13.37 -6.49 -1.25
N THR A 81 13.18 -7.59 -0.55
CA THR A 81 14.24 -8.57 -0.27
C THR A 81 14.10 -9.83 -1.11
N ARG A 82 15.05 -10.74 -1.01
CA ARG A 82 14.94 -12.08 -1.61
C ARG A 82 13.78 -12.91 -1.03
N HIS A 83 13.34 -12.59 0.16
CA HIS A 83 12.24 -13.28 0.85
C HIS A 83 10.87 -12.72 0.46
N THR A 84 10.82 -11.52 -0.09
CA THR A 84 9.56 -10.90 -0.52
C THR A 84 8.90 -11.65 -1.69
N ALA A 85 9.70 -12.24 -2.60
CA ALA A 85 9.15 -12.92 -3.77
C ALA A 85 8.31 -14.18 -3.45
N PRO A 86 8.75 -15.13 -2.59
CA PRO A 86 7.91 -16.25 -2.18
C PRO A 86 6.65 -15.79 -1.42
N GLU A 87 6.75 -14.80 -0.53
CA GLU A 87 5.60 -14.24 0.18
C GLU A 87 4.59 -13.61 -0.79
N TYR A 88 5.07 -12.91 -1.82
CA TYR A 88 4.21 -12.37 -2.87
C TYR A 88 3.46 -13.47 -3.63
N ALA A 89 4.17 -14.52 -4.03
CA ALA A 89 3.56 -15.65 -4.73
C ALA A 89 2.48 -16.32 -3.86
N GLU A 90 2.74 -16.48 -2.57
CA GLU A 90 1.78 -17.05 -1.61
C GLU A 90 0.55 -16.16 -1.45
N LEU A 91 0.72 -14.87 -1.10
CA LEU A 91 -0.40 -13.96 -0.90
C LEU A 91 -1.26 -13.82 -2.16
N LYS A 92 -0.63 -13.65 -3.33
CA LYS A 92 -1.37 -13.57 -4.61
C LYS A 92 -2.14 -14.86 -4.92
N SER A 93 -1.60 -16.03 -4.54
CA SER A 93 -2.28 -17.30 -4.69
C SER A 93 -3.48 -17.43 -3.76
N ILE A 94 -3.36 -17.02 -2.50
CA ILE A 94 -4.47 -16.98 -1.53
C ILE A 94 -5.61 -16.12 -2.07
N LEU A 95 -5.30 -14.91 -2.55
CA LEU A 95 -6.30 -14.01 -3.13
C LEU A 95 -6.96 -14.64 -4.38
N ALA A 96 -6.17 -15.26 -5.25
CA ALA A 96 -6.69 -15.90 -6.46
C ALA A 96 -7.69 -17.02 -6.10
N ILE A 97 -7.34 -17.89 -5.16
CA ILE A 97 -8.21 -18.98 -4.69
C ILE A 97 -9.47 -18.43 -4.04
N HIS A 98 -9.35 -17.33 -3.29
CA HIS A 98 -10.49 -16.73 -2.59
C HIS A 98 -11.46 -16.05 -3.56
N TYR A 99 -10.96 -15.22 -4.48
CA TYR A 99 -11.80 -14.33 -5.28
C TYR A 99 -12.14 -14.84 -6.68
N LEU A 100 -11.30 -15.66 -7.30
CA LEU A 100 -11.54 -16.08 -8.68
C LEU A 100 -12.35 -17.38 -8.74
N PRO A 101 -13.29 -17.49 -9.69
CA PRO A 101 -14.08 -18.73 -9.87
C PRO A 101 -13.24 -19.87 -10.44
N ASN A 102 -12.18 -19.56 -11.17
CA ASN A 102 -11.26 -20.52 -11.77
C ASN A 102 -9.84 -19.93 -11.77
N VAL A 103 -8.91 -20.67 -11.17
CA VAL A 103 -7.49 -20.27 -11.02
C VAL A 103 -6.57 -20.93 -12.02
N THR A 104 -7.09 -21.72 -12.97
CA THR A 104 -6.25 -22.32 -14.00
C THR A 104 -5.62 -21.26 -14.89
N ARG A 105 -4.40 -21.54 -15.40
CA ARG A 105 -3.62 -20.59 -16.22
C ARG A 105 -4.43 -20.03 -17.40
N GLN A 106 -5.32 -20.83 -17.99
CA GLN A 106 -6.10 -20.45 -19.17
C GLN A 106 -7.14 -19.37 -18.87
N PHE A 107 -7.74 -19.36 -17.65
CA PHE A 107 -8.85 -18.48 -17.29
C PHE A 107 -8.48 -17.38 -16.31
N ARG A 108 -7.31 -17.49 -15.68
CA ARG A 108 -6.85 -16.49 -14.72
C ARG A 108 -6.33 -15.25 -15.44
N LYS A 109 -6.92 -14.09 -15.17
CA LYS A 109 -6.37 -12.81 -15.59
C LYS A 109 -5.01 -12.59 -14.94
N ARG A 110 -4.05 -12.05 -15.70
CA ARG A 110 -2.67 -11.88 -15.26
C ARG A 110 -2.54 -10.83 -14.16
N TRP A 111 -3.26 -9.73 -14.33
CA TRP A 111 -3.16 -8.56 -13.47
C TRP A 111 -4.27 -8.57 -12.44
N ILE A 112 -3.94 -8.27 -11.18
CA ILE A 112 -4.91 -8.27 -10.08
C ILE A 112 -5.94 -7.14 -10.24
N GLU A 113 -5.57 -6.06 -10.87
CA GLU A 113 -6.44 -4.92 -11.21
C GLU A 113 -7.65 -5.32 -12.06
N ASP A 114 -7.49 -6.40 -12.84
CA ASP A 114 -8.54 -6.96 -13.70
C ASP A 114 -9.42 -8.00 -12.97
N TRP A 115 -9.13 -8.33 -11.72
CA TRP A 115 -9.83 -9.39 -11.02
C TRP A 115 -11.21 -8.92 -10.55
N ILE A 116 -12.17 -9.82 -10.72
CA ILE A 116 -13.56 -9.63 -10.31
C ILE A 116 -13.84 -10.61 -9.17
N ASP A 117 -14.32 -10.08 -8.07
CA ASP A 117 -14.76 -10.85 -6.92
C ASP A 117 -15.93 -11.76 -7.32
N ARG A 118 -15.76 -13.07 -7.24
CA ARG A 118 -16.76 -14.08 -7.60
C ARG A 118 -18.03 -14.01 -6.75
N PHE A 119 -17.96 -13.44 -5.55
CA PHE A 119 -19.10 -13.36 -4.64
C PHE A 119 -19.97 -12.13 -4.91
N THR A 120 -19.34 -11.02 -5.32
CA THR A 120 -20.03 -9.73 -5.51
C THR A 120 -20.17 -9.32 -6.97
N GLY A 121 -19.41 -9.92 -7.88
CA GLY A 121 -19.34 -9.52 -9.29
C GLY A 121 -18.66 -8.16 -9.53
N LYS A 122 -18.02 -7.59 -8.51
CA LYS A 122 -17.35 -6.28 -8.59
C LYS A 122 -15.84 -6.42 -8.72
N ALA A 123 -15.21 -5.41 -9.32
CA ALA A 123 -13.74 -5.31 -9.32
C ALA A 123 -13.19 -5.26 -7.88
N LEU A 124 -12.03 -5.85 -7.65
CA LEU A 124 -11.39 -5.85 -6.32
C LEU A 124 -10.89 -4.46 -5.93
N HIS A 125 -10.54 -3.62 -6.91
CA HIS A 125 -9.93 -2.30 -6.70
C HIS A 125 -8.61 -2.33 -5.92
N VAL A 126 -7.87 -3.41 -6.07
CA VAL A 126 -6.53 -3.63 -5.53
C VAL A 126 -5.57 -3.73 -6.69
N ASP A 127 -4.40 -3.18 -6.56
CA ASP A 127 -3.33 -3.30 -7.56
C ASP A 127 -2.13 -4.12 -7.06
N ASP A 128 -1.16 -4.35 -7.94
CA ASP A 128 0.03 -5.12 -7.60
C ASP A 128 0.88 -4.41 -6.52
N ASN A 129 0.88 -3.08 -6.47
CA ASN A 129 1.62 -2.33 -5.45
C ASN A 129 1.06 -2.56 -4.06
N ASP A 130 -0.28 -2.60 -3.92
CA ASP A 130 -0.96 -2.96 -2.67
C ASP A 130 -0.49 -4.34 -2.16
N LEU A 131 -0.34 -5.31 -3.08
CA LEU A 131 0.17 -6.63 -2.73
C LEU A 131 1.62 -6.59 -2.25
N TRP A 132 2.50 -5.89 -2.97
CA TRP A 132 3.91 -5.79 -2.59
C TRP A 132 4.07 -5.16 -1.20
N ILE A 133 3.28 -4.12 -0.88
CA ILE A 133 3.29 -3.48 0.44
C ILE A 133 2.80 -4.45 1.53
N CYS A 134 1.68 -5.16 1.29
CA CYS A 134 1.19 -6.16 2.23
C CYS A 134 2.19 -7.29 2.46
N VAL A 135 2.90 -7.70 1.43
CA VAL A 135 3.92 -8.75 1.51
C VAL A 135 5.13 -8.31 2.33
N GLN A 136 5.63 -7.09 2.12
CA GLN A 136 6.68 -6.52 2.96
C GLN A 136 6.27 -6.50 4.44
N ALA A 137 5.01 -6.15 4.70
CA ALA A 137 4.48 -6.14 6.06
C ALA A 137 4.37 -7.55 6.65
N ARG A 138 3.91 -8.55 5.88
CA ARG A 138 3.88 -9.96 6.33
C ARG A 138 5.26 -10.49 6.66
N GLU A 139 6.22 -10.31 5.73
CA GLU A 139 7.62 -10.74 5.89
C GLU A 139 8.23 -10.22 7.20
N SER A 140 7.91 -8.99 7.56
CA SER A 140 8.48 -8.29 8.71
C SER A 140 7.54 -8.21 9.93
N ASN A 141 6.38 -8.88 9.88
CA ASN A 141 5.36 -8.86 10.93
C ASN A 141 4.89 -7.45 11.32
N LEU A 142 4.72 -6.56 10.32
CA LEU A 142 4.27 -5.19 10.50
C LEU A 142 2.75 -5.06 10.31
N THR A 143 2.18 -3.97 10.84
CA THR A 143 0.81 -3.54 10.55
C THR A 143 0.85 -2.45 9.46
N VAL A 144 0.17 -2.67 8.33
CA VAL A 144 0.08 -1.66 7.27
C VAL A 144 -0.89 -0.57 7.68
N ILE A 145 -0.47 0.69 7.58
CA ILE A 145 -1.35 1.85 7.69
C ILE A 145 -1.80 2.23 6.28
N ALA A 146 -3.10 2.08 6.00
CA ALA A 146 -3.64 2.23 4.65
C ALA A 146 -5.07 2.74 4.62
N GLY A 147 -5.55 3.08 3.42
CA GLY A 147 -6.97 3.29 3.15
C GLY A 147 -7.77 1.97 3.13
N ASP A 148 -9.09 2.09 3.04
CA ASP A 148 -10.04 0.97 3.17
C ASP A 148 -9.96 -0.10 2.06
N ARG A 149 -9.37 0.22 0.90
CA ARG A 149 -9.21 -0.72 -0.23
C ARG A 149 -8.51 -2.01 0.16
N MET A 150 -7.49 -1.93 1.01
CA MET A 150 -6.74 -3.10 1.47
C MET A 150 -7.54 -4.09 2.33
N ASN A 151 -8.76 -3.73 2.77
CA ASN A 151 -9.66 -4.67 3.44
C ASN A 151 -9.99 -5.91 2.59
N VAL A 152 -9.92 -5.78 1.27
CA VAL A 152 -10.08 -6.90 0.33
C VAL A 152 -8.98 -7.95 0.56
N ILE A 153 -7.73 -7.50 0.72
CA ILE A 153 -6.60 -8.39 0.98
C ILE A 153 -6.77 -9.08 2.34
N ARG A 154 -7.07 -8.32 3.39
CA ARG A 154 -7.27 -8.86 4.75
C ARG A 154 -8.43 -9.85 4.83
N ARG A 155 -9.49 -9.68 4.03
CA ARG A 155 -10.60 -10.65 3.99
C ARG A 155 -10.18 -12.01 3.42
N ALA A 156 -9.29 -12.02 2.43
CA ALA A 156 -8.76 -13.25 1.86
C ALA A 156 -7.67 -13.87 2.75
N ASP A 157 -6.85 -13.03 3.38
CA ASP A 157 -5.77 -13.44 4.28
C ASP A 157 -5.78 -12.62 5.58
N PRO A 158 -6.39 -13.15 6.65
CA PRO A 158 -6.44 -12.49 7.96
C PRO A 158 -5.09 -12.27 8.63
N SER A 159 -3.99 -12.87 8.14
CA SER A 159 -2.64 -12.61 8.66
C SER A 159 -2.14 -11.22 8.29
N VAL A 160 -2.70 -10.59 7.27
CA VAL A 160 -2.40 -9.20 6.89
C VAL A 160 -3.03 -8.25 7.91
N LYS A 161 -2.17 -7.61 8.69
CA LYS A 161 -2.58 -6.65 9.72
C LYS A 161 -2.76 -5.27 9.10
N LEU A 162 -3.92 -4.66 9.30
CA LEU A 162 -4.26 -3.33 8.76
C LEU A 162 -4.74 -2.39 9.85
N LEU A 163 -4.20 -1.17 9.84
CA LEU A 163 -4.74 0.00 10.51
C LEU A 163 -5.32 0.92 9.42
N ILE A 164 -6.63 1.03 9.37
CA ILE A 164 -7.31 1.83 8.34
C ILE A 164 -7.46 3.27 8.80
N ILE A 165 -7.15 4.22 7.90
CA ILE A 165 -7.25 5.66 8.15
C ILE A 165 -8.16 6.35 7.14
#